data_29555ec82b377b5efdc62291a3c5886d
#
_entry.id   29555ec82b377b5efdc62291a3c5886d
#
_cell.length_a   1.000
_cell.length_b   1.000
_cell.length_c   1.000
_cell.angle_alpha   90.00
_cell.angle_beta   90.00
_cell.angle_gamma   90.00
#
_symmetry.space_group_name_H-M   'P 1'
#
loop_
_entity.id
_entity.type
_entity.pdbx_description
1 polymer ?
#
loop_
_entity_poly.entity_id
_entity_poly.type
_entity_poly.pdbx_seq_one_letter_code
_entity_poly.pdbx_strand_id
1 'polypeptide(L)'
;TLAERETFHAQVALAERAGAIAVQRDRHRGDGEHLLRLTVTDLQALADHLGLPLLDSRVREAATVLSPWLPLFPVLDEVLEAWRSDRKVRGHGPEAAHDLADAALAVQARLADDAHERILRRESARLFAGRAQASKRLEQLTPWLDLLGSGALVADGVVEKEHVWAALGLRRE
;
A
#
# COMPACT_ATOMS: atom_id res chain seq x y z
N THR A 1 -15.26 4.87 31.47
CA THR A 1 -16.47 5.58 31.92
C THR A 1 -17.73 4.80 31.57
N LEU A 2 -18.91 5.15 32.17
CA LEU A 2 -20.18 4.52 31.82
C LEU A 2 -20.51 4.68 30.34
N ALA A 3 -20.30 5.85 29.79
CA ALA A 3 -20.51 6.17 28.38
C ALA A 3 -19.65 5.32 27.43
N GLU A 4 -18.40 5.04 27.78
CA GLU A 4 -17.52 4.16 26.98
C GLU A 4 -18.02 2.72 26.97
N ARG A 5 -18.52 2.23 28.12
CA ARG A 5 -19.12 0.89 28.23
C ARG A 5 -20.38 0.77 27.36
N GLU A 6 -21.26 1.76 27.41
CA GLU A 6 -22.48 1.79 26.59
C GLU A 6 -22.14 1.83 25.11
N THR A 7 -21.17 2.66 24.69
CA THR A 7 -20.69 2.71 23.31
C THR A 7 -20.11 1.37 22.87
N PHE A 8 -19.27 0.73 23.70
CA PHE A 8 -18.71 -0.58 23.41
C PHE A 8 -19.80 -1.65 23.21
N HIS A 9 -20.78 -1.72 24.14
CA HIS A 9 -21.88 -2.68 24.03
C HIS A 9 -22.73 -2.44 22.78
N ALA A 10 -22.97 -1.19 22.40
CA ALA A 10 -23.68 -0.84 21.18
C ALA A 10 -22.93 -1.32 19.92
N GLN A 11 -21.61 -1.13 19.85
CA GLN A 11 -20.78 -1.59 18.75
C GLN A 11 -20.75 -3.14 18.67
N VAL A 12 -20.64 -3.81 19.80
CA VAL A 12 -20.69 -5.28 19.86
C VAL A 12 -22.03 -5.79 19.32
N ALA A 13 -23.15 -5.17 19.72
CA ALA A 13 -24.48 -5.56 19.25
C ALA A 13 -24.64 -5.35 17.73
N LEU A 14 -24.08 -4.28 17.17
CA LEU A 14 -24.09 -4.03 15.72
C LEU A 14 -23.27 -5.08 14.96
N ALA A 15 -22.07 -5.40 15.44
CA ALA A 15 -21.21 -6.42 14.83
C ALA A 15 -21.84 -7.83 14.90
N GLU A 16 -22.53 -8.15 15.99
CA GLU A 16 -23.29 -9.41 16.14
C GLU A 16 -24.44 -9.49 15.14
N ARG A 17 -25.23 -8.42 14.96
CA ARG A 17 -26.29 -8.35 13.95
C ARG A 17 -25.77 -8.45 12.51
N ALA A 18 -24.60 -7.93 12.25
CA ALA A 18 -23.94 -8.05 10.95
C ALA A 18 -23.39 -9.46 10.68
N GLY A 19 -23.46 -10.38 11.65
CA GLY A 19 -22.92 -11.74 11.53
C GLY A 19 -21.39 -11.82 11.61
N ALA A 20 -20.73 -10.73 12.01
CA ALA A 20 -19.28 -10.64 12.07
C ALA A 20 -18.70 -11.36 13.30
N ILE A 21 -19.43 -11.35 14.43
CA ILE A 21 -19.04 -11.95 15.68
C ILE A 21 -20.19 -12.75 16.31
N ALA A 22 -19.84 -13.73 17.12
CA ALA A 22 -20.72 -14.38 18.08
C ALA A 22 -20.36 -13.95 19.49
N VAL A 23 -21.38 -13.70 20.31
CA VAL A 23 -21.21 -13.20 21.68
C VAL A 23 -21.75 -14.21 22.67
N GLN A 24 -20.90 -14.63 23.60
CA GLN A 24 -21.29 -15.42 24.73
C GLN A 24 -21.50 -14.50 25.96
N ARG A 25 -22.70 -14.54 26.54
CA ARG A 25 -23.10 -13.71 27.71
C ARG A 25 -23.33 -14.56 28.92
N ASP A 26 -23.00 -14.06 30.12
CA ASP A 26 -23.39 -14.68 31.38
C ASP A 26 -24.76 -14.14 31.77
N ARG A 27 -25.71 -15.06 31.99
CA ARG A 27 -27.08 -14.75 32.41
C ARG A 27 -27.32 -14.92 33.92
N HIS A 28 -26.28 -15.28 34.69
CA HIS A 28 -26.47 -15.76 36.05
C HIS A 28 -26.22 -14.73 37.18
N ARG A 29 -25.78 -13.51 36.84
CA ARG A 29 -25.59 -12.45 37.84
C ARG A 29 -26.44 -11.23 37.51
N GLY A 30 -27.51 -11.04 38.25
CA GLY A 30 -28.39 -9.89 38.13
C GLY A 30 -27.69 -8.58 38.40
N ASP A 31 -27.55 -7.78 37.48
CA ASP A 31 -27.24 -6.38 37.28
C ASP A 31 -26.35 -6.17 36.01
N GLY A 32 -26.83 -6.65 34.90
CA GLY A 32 -26.23 -6.40 33.58
C GLY A 32 -25.67 -7.65 32.91
N GLU A 33 -25.87 -7.72 31.63
CA GLU A 33 -25.26 -8.77 30.79
C GLU A 33 -23.75 -8.61 30.80
N HIS A 34 -23.03 -9.58 31.35
CA HIS A 34 -21.58 -9.63 31.25
C HIS A 34 -21.16 -10.38 30.00
N LEU A 35 -20.33 -9.76 29.16
CA LEU A 35 -19.72 -10.40 28.01
C LEU A 35 -18.62 -11.36 28.50
N LEU A 36 -18.77 -12.66 28.20
CA LEU A 36 -17.79 -13.69 28.55
C LEU A 36 -16.77 -13.92 27.44
N ARG A 37 -17.25 -13.93 26.18
CA ARG A 37 -16.41 -14.21 25.01
C ARG A 37 -16.98 -13.58 23.78
N LEU A 38 -16.09 -13.03 22.96
CA LEU A 38 -16.34 -12.62 21.58
C LEU A 38 -15.58 -13.56 20.64
N THR A 39 -16.25 -14.08 19.64
CA THR A 39 -15.64 -14.95 18.62
C THR A 39 -15.91 -14.35 17.25
N VAL A 40 -14.87 -14.14 16.45
CA VAL A 40 -15.04 -13.71 15.06
C VAL A 40 -15.59 -14.88 14.25
N THR A 41 -16.77 -14.71 13.67
CA THR A 41 -17.44 -15.73 12.85
C THR A 41 -17.25 -15.49 11.37
N ASP A 42 -17.12 -14.21 10.96
CA ASP A 42 -16.85 -13.81 9.59
C ASP A 42 -15.88 -12.62 9.61
N LEU A 43 -14.64 -12.87 9.20
CA LEU A 43 -13.58 -11.86 9.21
C LEU A 43 -13.85 -10.73 8.22
N GLN A 44 -14.43 -11.04 7.04
CA GLN A 44 -14.77 -10.03 6.06
C GLN A 44 -15.87 -9.11 6.56
N ALA A 45 -16.93 -9.68 7.14
CA ALA A 45 -18.02 -8.91 7.74
C ALA A 45 -17.53 -8.01 8.88
N LEU A 46 -16.57 -8.48 9.69
CA LEU A 46 -15.96 -7.67 10.74
C LEU A 46 -15.12 -6.52 10.15
N ALA A 47 -14.33 -6.79 9.14
CA ALA A 47 -13.53 -5.78 8.44
C ALA A 47 -14.43 -4.69 7.83
N ASP A 48 -15.52 -5.10 7.16
CA ASP A 48 -16.51 -4.18 6.57
C ASP A 48 -17.19 -3.34 7.66
N HIS A 49 -17.57 -3.97 8.78
CA HIS A 49 -18.18 -3.28 9.92
C HIS A 49 -17.25 -2.22 10.53
N LEU A 50 -15.96 -2.53 10.61
CA LEU A 50 -14.94 -1.62 11.14
C LEU A 50 -14.45 -0.59 10.10
N GLY A 51 -14.82 -0.73 8.83
CA GLY A 51 -14.30 0.09 7.74
C GLY A 51 -12.80 -0.13 7.46
N LEU A 52 -12.28 -1.32 7.80
CA LEU A 52 -10.86 -1.69 7.65
C LEU A 52 -10.72 -2.75 6.57
N PRO A 53 -10.08 -2.43 5.42
CA PRO A 53 -9.84 -3.42 4.39
C PRO A 53 -8.85 -4.50 4.87
N LEU A 54 -9.13 -5.76 4.56
CA LEU A 54 -8.22 -6.87 4.84
C LEU A 54 -6.93 -6.75 4.02
N LEU A 55 -5.83 -7.26 4.57
CA LEU A 55 -4.54 -7.29 3.88
C LEU A 55 -4.65 -7.99 2.52
N ASP A 56 -5.32 -9.14 2.45
CA ASP A 56 -5.52 -9.88 1.19
C ASP A 56 -6.26 -9.08 0.13
N SER A 57 -7.25 -8.27 0.51
CA SER A 57 -7.96 -7.39 -0.42
C SER A 57 -7.04 -6.28 -0.93
N ARG A 58 -6.27 -5.66 -0.05
CA ARG A 58 -5.30 -4.61 -0.39
C ARG A 58 -4.20 -5.14 -1.32
N VAL A 59 -3.68 -6.35 -1.07
CA VAL A 59 -2.68 -6.98 -1.93
C VAL A 59 -3.26 -7.36 -3.28
N ARG A 60 -4.50 -7.83 -3.36
CA ARG A 60 -5.18 -8.10 -4.65
C ARG A 60 -5.36 -6.84 -5.47
N GLU A 61 -5.77 -5.74 -4.87
CA GLU A 61 -5.84 -4.43 -5.55
C GLU A 61 -4.47 -3.99 -6.06
N ALA A 62 -3.44 -4.11 -5.23
CA ALA A 62 -2.06 -3.82 -5.63
C ALA A 62 -1.61 -4.68 -6.81
N ALA A 63 -1.91 -5.99 -6.78
CA ALA A 63 -1.59 -6.90 -7.88
C ALA A 63 -2.29 -6.50 -9.19
N THR A 64 -3.55 -6.04 -9.11
CA THR A 64 -4.28 -5.53 -10.26
C THR A 64 -3.60 -4.30 -10.85
N VAL A 65 -3.20 -3.34 -10.01
CA VAL A 65 -2.49 -2.12 -10.43
C VAL A 65 -1.15 -2.44 -11.07
N LEU A 66 -0.41 -3.42 -10.52
CA LEU A 66 0.94 -3.78 -10.97
C LEU A 66 0.96 -4.80 -12.12
N SER A 67 -0.16 -5.46 -12.41
CA SER A 67 -0.22 -6.53 -13.41
C SER A 67 0.34 -6.16 -14.79
N PRO A 68 0.14 -4.95 -15.35
CA PRO A 68 0.72 -4.57 -16.64
C PRO A 68 2.25 -4.50 -16.62
N TRP A 69 2.86 -4.34 -15.45
CA TRP A 69 4.28 -4.10 -15.26
C TRP A 69 5.07 -5.36 -14.89
N LEU A 70 4.40 -6.42 -14.43
CA LEU A 70 5.04 -7.67 -14.02
C LEU A 70 5.95 -8.28 -15.10
N PRO A 71 5.57 -8.32 -16.38
CA PRO A 71 6.43 -8.88 -17.42
C PRO A 71 7.73 -8.09 -17.63
N LEU A 72 7.72 -6.79 -17.33
CA LEU A 72 8.88 -5.91 -17.54
C LEU A 72 9.78 -5.84 -16.30
N PHE A 73 9.20 -6.01 -15.12
CA PHE A 73 9.89 -5.87 -13.84
C PHE A 73 9.59 -7.07 -12.94
N PRO A 74 10.33 -8.19 -13.08
CA PRO A 74 10.10 -9.39 -12.27
C PRO A 74 10.18 -9.17 -10.74
N VAL A 75 10.94 -8.16 -10.29
CA VAL A 75 11.02 -7.78 -8.87
C VAL A 75 9.66 -7.42 -8.27
N LEU A 76 8.67 -7.06 -9.07
CA LEU A 76 7.31 -6.76 -8.61
C LEU A 76 6.60 -7.98 -8.03
N ASP A 77 6.92 -9.19 -8.51
CA ASP A 77 6.42 -10.43 -7.91
C ASP A 77 6.94 -10.59 -6.48
N GLU A 78 8.21 -10.27 -6.25
CA GLU A 78 8.81 -10.30 -4.91
C GLU A 78 8.21 -9.24 -3.98
N VAL A 79 7.88 -8.05 -4.52
CA VAL A 79 7.17 -6.98 -3.79
C VAL A 79 5.80 -7.48 -3.33
N LEU A 80 5.01 -8.06 -4.23
CA LEU A 80 3.70 -8.59 -3.91
C LEU A 80 3.76 -9.72 -2.89
N GLU A 81 4.75 -10.60 -2.98
CA GLU A 81 4.95 -11.67 -2.01
C GLU A 81 5.34 -11.13 -0.62
N ALA A 82 6.18 -10.11 -0.57
CA ALA A 82 6.51 -9.42 0.68
C ALA A 82 5.26 -8.81 1.32
N TRP A 83 4.42 -8.14 0.54
CA TRP A 83 3.16 -7.56 1.03
C TRP A 83 2.14 -8.61 1.47
N ARG A 84 2.05 -9.77 0.79
CA ARG A 84 1.23 -10.91 1.26
C ARG A 84 1.66 -11.41 2.63
N SER A 85 2.95 -11.36 2.91
CA SER A 85 3.54 -11.76 4.19
C SER A 85 3.57 -10.62 5.22
N ASP A 86 2.79 -9.55 5.00
CA ASP A 86 2.73 -8.34 5.85
C ASP A 86 4.09 -7.66 6.07
N ARG A 87 5.01 -7.84 5.13
CA ARG A 87 6.32 -7.20 5.14
C ARG A 87 6.29 -5.93 4.30
N LYS A 88 6.80 -4.84 4.85
CA LYS A 88 6.97 -3.59 4.12
C LYS A 88 8.15 -3.67 3.15
N VAL A 89 7.99 -3.05 1.98
CA VAL A 89 9.04 -2.87 0.99
C VAL A 89 9.35 -1.38 0.90
N ARG A 90 10.60 -0.99 1.08
CA ARG A 90 11.04 0.43 1.13
C ARG A 90 10.21 1.26 2.13
N GLY A 91 9.77 0.63 3.23
CA GLY A 91 8.97 1.26 4.27
C GLY A 91 7.46 1.33 4.00
N HIS A 92 6.98 0.80 2.88
CA HIS A 92 5.59 0.89 2.44
C HIS A 92 4.94 -0.48 2.24
N GLY A 93 3.62 -0.52 2.43
CA GLY A 93 2.76 -1.67 2.14
C GLY A 93 2.04 -1.54 0.78
N PRO A 94 0.97 -2.34 0.56
CA PRO A 94 0.21 -2.37 -0.70
C PRO A 94 -0.37 -1.02 -1.14
N GLU A 95 -0.55 -0.08 -0.23
CA GLU A 95 -1.01 1.29 -0.52
C GLU A 95 -0.09 2.04 -1.49
N ALA A 96 1.17 1.61 -1.60
CA ALA A 96 2.15 2.22 -2.51
C ALA A 96 2.12 1.67 -3.94
N ALA A 97 1.18 0.79 -4.28
CA ALA A 97 1.10 0.16 -5.61
C ALA A 97 1.00 1.18 -6.76
N HIS A 98 0.25 2.25 -6.58
CA HIS A 98 0.16 3.32 -7.60
C HIS A 98 1.46 4.09 -7.77
N ASP A 99 2.19 4.34 -6.68
CA ASP A 99 3.51 4.96 -6.75
C ASP A 99 4.50 4.07 -7.51
N LEU A 100 4.46 2.78 -7.23
CA LEU A 100 5.31 1.80 -7.90
C LEU A 100 4.95 1.65 -9.39
N ALA A 101 3.67 1.70 -9.75
CA ALA A 101 3.21 1.71 -11.13
C ALA A 101 3.67 2.99 -11.86
N ASP A 102 3.60 4.15 -11.21
CA ASP A 102 4.11 5.41 -11.76
C ASP A 102 5.63 5.36 -11.97
N ALA A 103 6.37 4.75 -11.05
CA ALA A 103 7.81 4.53 -11.20
C ALA A 103 8.10 3.60 -12.39
N ALA A 104 7.35 2.51 -12.55
CA ALA A 104 7.47 1.60 -13.67
C ALA A 104 7.22 2.30 -15.02
N LEU A 105 6.19 3.15 -15.10
CA LEU A 105 5.92 4.00 -16.25
C LEU A 105 7.12 4.89 -16.57
N ALA A 106 7.70 5.53 -15.56
CA ALA A 106 8.84 6.42 -15.75
C ALA A 106 10.09 5.68 -16.22
N VAL A 107 10.41 4.53 -15.62
CA VAL A 107 11.54 3.71 -16.04
C VAL A 107 11.37 3.24 -17.48
N GLN A 108 10.19 2.72 -17.83
CA GLN A 108 9.89 2.29 -19.20
C GLN A 108 10.05 3.44 -20.20
N ALA A 109 9.50 4.61 -19.91
CA ALA A 109 9.60 5.78 -20.77
C ALA A 109 11.05 6.23 -20.98
N ARG A 110 11.90 6.12 -19.97
CA ARG A 110 13.32 6.46 -20.06
C ARG A 110 14.13 5.41 -20.83
N LEU A 111 13.83 4.12 -20.64
CA LEU A 111 14.49 3.05 -21.41
C LEU A 111 14.12 3.06 -22.89
N ALA A 112 12.91 3.50 -23.23
CA ALA A 112 12.45 3.63 -24.61
C ALA A 112 12.99 4.88 -25.33
N ASP A 113 13.44 5.88 -24.58
CA ASP A 113 13.99 7.13 -25.12
C ASP A 113 15.52 7.01 -25.15
N ASP A 114 16.10 6.81 -26.33
CA ASP A 114 17.55 6.62 -26.54
C ASP A 114 18.36 7.79 -25.96
N ALA A 115 18.47 7.78 -24.65
CA ALA A 115 19.48 8.39 -23.79
C ALA A 115 19.81 9.89 -23.95
N HIS A 116 18.88 10.72 -24.34
CA HIS A 116 19.07 12.15 -24.15
C HIS A 116 18.86 12.52 -22.70
N GLU A 117 19.88 13.12 -22.09
CA GLU A 117 19.80 13.65 -20.75
C GLU A 117 18.62 14.65 -20.64
N ARG A 118 17.79 14.48 -19.61
CA ARG A 118 16.60 15.32 -19.38
C ARG A 118 16.62 15.94 -18.00
N ILE A 119 16.05 17.12 -17.92
CA ILE A 119 15.86 17.81 -16.63
C ILE A 119 14.75 17.10 -15.86
N LEU A 120 15.05 16.63 -14.64
CA LEU A 120 14.18 15.85 -13.78
C LEU A 120 12.77 16.46 -13.65
N ARG A 121 12.67 17.75 -13.33
CA ARG A 121 11.38 18.42 -13.15
C ARG A 121 10.56 18.54 -14.43
N ARG A 122 11.22 18.78 -15.57
CA ARG A 122 10.55 18.87 -16.86
C ARG A 122 10.03 17.52 -17.31
N GLU A 123 10.83 16.48 -17.15
CA GLU A 123 10.42 15.12 -17.47
C GLU A 123 9.29 14.64 -16.54
N SER A 124 9.38 14.94 -15.25
CA SER A 124 8.31 14.67 -14.31
C SER A 124 6.98 15.35 -14.70
N ALA A 125 7.03 16.63 -15.03
CA ALA A 125 5.85 17.38 -15.47
C ALA A 125 5.27 16.81 -16.79
N ARG A 126 6.12 16.32 -17.69
CA ARG A 126 5.71 15.70 -18.96
C ARG A 126 5.00 14.36 -18.73
N LEU A 127 5.60 13.48 -17.93
CA LEU A 127 5.08 12.13 -17.67
C LEU A 127 3.79 12.14 -16.87
N PHE A 128 3.67 13.07 -15.93
CA PHE A 128 2.55 13.16 -15.01
C PHE A 128 1.65 14.38 -15.21
N ALA A 129 1.61 14.86 -16.44
CA ALA A 129 0.78 16.03 -16.80
C ALA A 129 -0.67 15.87 -16.29
N GLY A 130 -1.23 16.95 -15.75
CA GLY A 130 -2.58 16.97 -15.19
C GLY A 130 -2.71 16.45 -13.75
N ARG A 131 -1.65 15.90 -13.14
CA ARG A 131 -1.66 15.48 -11.74
C ARG A 131 -1.17 16.60 -10.81
N ALA A 132 -1.65 16.58 -9.57
CA ALA A 132 -1.11 17.46 -8.53
C ALA A 132 0.39 17.21 -8.35
N GLN A 133 1.17 18.29 -8.24
CA GLN A 133 2.63 18.25 -8.10
C GLN A 133 3.38 17.45 -9.18
N ALA A 134 2.87 17.40 -10.41
CA ALA A 134 3.45 16.66 -11.53
C ALA A 134 4.97 16.86 -11.67
N SER A 135 5.49 18.08 -11.52
CA SER A 135 6.92 18.41 -11.63
C SER A 135 7.81 17.81 -10.52
N LYS A 136 7.23 17.38 -9.39
CA LYS A 136 7.96 16.79 -8.25
C LYS A 136 7.75 15.27 -8.15
N ARG A 137 6.91 14.69 -9.00
CA ARG A 137 6.50 13.30 -8.87
C ARG A 137 7.69 12.34 -8.97
N LEU A 138 8.57 12.49 -9.95
CA LEU A 138 9.77 11.64 -10.08
C LEU A 138 10.68 11.70 -8.85
N GLU A 139 10.81 12.87 -8.25
CA GLU A 139 11.61 13.02 -7.02
C GLU A 139 10.99 12.23 -5.85
N GLN A 140 9.66 12.23 -5.73
CA GLN A 140 8.93 11.45 -4.74
C GLN A 140 9.04 9.94 -4.97
N LEU A 141 9.14 9.52 -6.22
CA LEU A 141 9.22 8.11 -6.63
C LEU A 141 10.64 7.52 -6.52
N THR A 142 11.64 8.28 -6.09
CA THR A 142 13.04 7.84 -6.07
C THR A 142 13.27 6.45 -5.42
N PRO A 143 12.66 6.09 -4.28
CA PRO A 143 12.84 4.75 -3.70
C PRO A 143 12.36 3.62 -4.61
N TRP A 144 11.32 3.87 -5.38
CA TRP A 144 10.75 2.91 -6.33
C TRP A 144 11.53 2.85 -7.63
N LEU A 145 12.06 3.99 -8.09
CA LEU A 145 13.00 4.03 -9.22
C LEU A 145 14.27 3.24 -8.92
N ASP A 146 14.79 3.36 -7.70
CA ASP A 146 15.93 2.56 -7.23
C ASP A 146 15.60 1.07 -7.18
N LEU A 147 14.45 0.69 -6.63
CA LEU A 147 14.01 -0.70 -6.56
C LEU A 147 13.90 -1.32 -7.95
N LEU A 148 13.27 -0.64 -8.90
CA LEU A 148 13.09 -1.13 -10.26
C LEU A 148 14.41 -1.19 -11.03
N GLY A 149 15.30 -0.22 -10.80
CA GLY A 149 16.62 -0.17 -11.45
C GLY A 149 17.60 -1.22 -10.91
N SER A 150 17.60 -1.46 -9.60
CA SER A 150 18.47 -2.45 -8.96
C SER A 150 17.92 -3.88 -9.02
N GLY A 151 16.60 -4.03 -9.15
CA GLY A 151 15.93 -5.33 -9.05
C GLY A 151 15.98 -5.94 -7.64
N ALA A 152 16.20 -5.13 -6.60
CA ALA A 152 16.35 -5.60 -5.22
C ALA A 152 15.33 -4.94 -4.28
N LEU A 153 14.67 -5.76 -3.44
CA LEU A 153 13.70 -5.27 -2.45
C LEU A 153 14.35 -4.37 -1.40
N VAL A 154 15.55 -4.72 -0.98
CA VAL A 154 16.33 -3.98 0.03
C VAL A 154 17.39 -3.17 -0.68
N ALA A 155 17.51 -1.88 -0.31
CA ALA A 155 18.57 -1.05 -0.82
C ALA A 155 19.94 -1.53 -0.29
N ASP A 156 20.92 -1.57 -1.17
CA ASP A 156 22.31 -1.85 -0.79
C ASP A 156 22.95 -0.54 -0.28
N GLY A 157 22.75 -0.30 1.02
CA GLY A 157 23.24 0.92 1.67
C GLY A 157 22.32 2.13 1.53
N VAL A 158 22.91 3.32 1.59
CA VAL A 158 22.18 4.59 1.46
C VAL A 158 21.92 4.88 -0.03
N VAL A 159 20.64 5.02 -0.38
CA VAL A 159 20.23 5.38 -1.74
C VAL A 159 20.53 6.85 -2.00
N GLU A 160 21.54 7.10 -2.83
CA GLU A 160 21.85 8.46 -3.30
C GLU A 160 20.93 8.83 -4.47
N LYS A 161 20.05 9.79 -4.24
CA LYS A 161 18.99 10.19 -5.18
C LYS A 161 19.57 10.57 -6.55
N GLU A 162 20.64 11.32 -6.56
CA GLU A 162 21.32 11.77 -7.77
C GLU A 162 21.81 10.59 -8.61
N HIS A 163 22.33 9.54 -8.00
CA HIS A 163 22.76 8.32 -8.71
C HIS A 163 21.57 7.60 -9.35
N VAL A 164 20.45 7.49 -8.63
CA VAL A 164 19.23 6.88 -9.17
C VAL A 164 18.72 7.66 -10.39
N TRP A 165 18.71 8.97 -10.32
CA TRP A 165 18.27 9.81 -11.44
C TRP A 165 19.24 9.75 -12.61
N ALA A 166 20.54 9.82 -12.34
CA ALA A 166 21.57 9.75 -13.38
C ALA A 166 21.52 8.42 -14.15
N ALA A 167 21.25 7.30 -13.47
CA ALA A 167 21.06 6.00 -14.12
C ALA A 167 19.90 5.98 -15.13
N LEU A 168 18.92 6.87 -14.96
CA LEU A 168 17.80 7.07 -15.89
C LEU A 168 18.01 8.24 -16.86
N GLY A 169 19.21 8.79 -16.95
CA GLY A 169 19.50 9.96 -17.76
C GLY A 169 18.78 11.23 -17.30
N LEU A 170 18.51 11.33 -15.99
CA LEU A 170 17.85 12.50 -15.40
C LEU A 170 18.85 13.31 -14.58
N ARG A 171 18.78 14.64 -14.68
CA ARG A 171 19.60 15.54 -13.87
C ARG A 171 18.79 16.66 -13.25
N ARG A 172 19.25 17.18 -12.13
CA ARG A 172 18.77 18.47 -11.61
C ARG A 172 19.18 19.60 -12.56
N GLU A 173 18.46 20.71 -12.44
CA GLU A 173 18.84 21.97 -13.10
C GLU A 173 20.20 22.45 -12.60
#